data_f1f4226f5b527579ef18cdaa49f36efe
#
_entry.id   f1f4226f5b527579ef18cdaa49f36efe
#
_cell.length_a   1.000
_cell.length_b   1.000
_cell.length_c   1.000
_cell.angle_alpha   90.00
_cell.angle_beta   90.00
_cell.angle_gamma   90.00
#
_symmetry.space_group_name_H-M   'P 1'
#
loop_
_entity.id
_entity.type
_entity.pdbx_description
1 polymer ?
#
loop_
_entity_poly.entity_id
_entity_poly.type
_entity_poly.pdbx_seq_one_letter_code
_entity_poly.pdbx_strand_id
1 'polypeptide(L)'
;MCLQIINSRRIDGTFTEVIVADNTSGACIANVSNSPIDASNLRRMPGSIIKPFVCYAPAIEKKLVYTATPVLDEKIDFSGYSPENYDKKYHGWVSVSESLIHSYNIPAVKLLHDNGVNYSINVAKKFGLEFDSSDKSLALALGAMKNGVTLAAIAESYMTLARGGIHAKLYFNSAIFDNKGQCVYSHNGANDRAVGDDTAFLITDMLTKCAKEGTAKRMHGCTPGQIAAKTGTVGNKNGNTDAYCVAYSPEYTVAVRISALGDNLMPNEISGGTEPTSIAAEIMRVLSPSAHFEVPASVVSIDINAKELRRHQKIIPAGSECPERDKISVFFSRSNMPYAYDLWFSGMLDNFDKFDVFDAFID
;
A
#
# COMPACT_ATOMS: atom_id res chain seq x y z
N MET A 1 -13.26 -10.57 21.32
CA MET A 1 -13.11 -11.03 19.95
C MET A 1 -11.65 -11.03 19.48
N CYS A 2 -10.99 -9.87 19.17
CA CYS A 2 -9.61 -9.88 18.64
C CYS A 2 -8.63 -10.67 19.51
N LEU A 3 -8.67 -10.50 20.84
CA LEU A 3 -7.80 -11.26 21.75
C LEU A 3 -8.05 -12.78 21.69
N GLN A 4 -9.30 -13.19 21.50
CA GLN A 4 -9.64 -14.63 21.33
C GLN A 4 -9.06 -15.16 20.01
N ILE A 5 -9.17 -14.40 18.92
CA ILE A 5 -8.62 -14.78 17.61
C ILE A 5 -7.10 -14.96 17.69
N ILE A 6 -6.36 -13.98 18.24
CA ILE A 6 -4.90 -14.08 18.32
C ILE A 6 -4.44 -15.19 19.27
N ASN A 7 -5.17 -15.46 20.34
CA ASN A 7 -4.82 -16.55 21.27
C ASN A 7 -5.10 -17.93 20.68
N SER A 8 -6.16 -18.09 19.86
CA SER A 8 -6.45 -19.36 19.18
C SER A 8 -5.43 -19.69 18.06
N ARG A 9 -4.67 -18.69 17.62
CA ARG A 9 -3.64 -18.79 16.56
C ARG A 9 -2.23 -18.52 17.10
N ARG A 10 -2.04 -18.77 18.39
CA ARG A 10 -0.73 -18.53 19.02
C ARG A 10 0.35 -19.42 18.42
N ILE A 11 1.51 -18.82 18.14
CA ILE A 11 2.70 -19.49 17.67
C ILE A 11 3.75 -19.38 18.78
N ASP A 12 4.33 -20.49 19.20
CA ASP A 12 5.33 -20.51 20.27
C ASP A 12 6.54 -19.64 19.89
N GLY A 13 7.07 -18.92 20.88
CA GLY A 13 8.20 -18.02 20.68
C GLY A 13 7.86 -16.70 19.97
N THR A 14 6.57 -16.43 19.77
CA THR A 14 6.09 -15.18 19.14
C THR A 14 5.02 -14.48 19.97
N PHE A 15 4.73 -13.24 19.59
CA PHE A 15 3.53 -12.53 20.01
C PHE A 15 2.83 -11.90 18.80
N THR A 16 1.55 -11.70 18.95
CA THR A 16 0.70 -11.04 17.94
C THR A 16 0.16 -9.74 18.51
N GLU A 17 0.16 -8.71 17.69
CA GLU A 17 -0.45 -7.42 17.97
C GLU A 17 -1.45 -7.07 16.88
N VAL A 18 -2.59 -6.51 17.28
CA VAL A 18 -3.68 -6.10 16.39
C VAL A 18 -4.15 -4.71 16.75
N ILE A 19 -4.27 -3.85 15.76
CA ILE A 19 -4.97 -2.57 15.85
C ILE A 19 -6.12 -2.58 14.84
N VAL A 20 -7.28 -2.14 15.32
CA VAL A 20 -8.47 -1.90 14.50
C VAL A 20 -8.87 -0.44 14.65
N ALA A 21 -8.96 0.25 13.50
CA ALA A 21 -9.40 1.64 13.44
C ALA A 21 -10.74 1.74 12.70
N ASP A 22 -11.61 2.62 13.18
CA ASP A 22 -12.76 3.13 12.47
C ASP A 22 -12.30 4.26 11.53
N ASN A 23 -12.44 4.06 10.22
CA ASN A 23 -11.91 5.01 9.22
C ASN A 23 -12.70 6.32 9.17
N THR A 24 -13.96 6.33 9.59
CA THR A 24 -14.80 7.53 9.59
C THR A 24 -14.36 8.50 10.69
N SER A 25 -14.25 7.99 11.90
CA SER A 25 -13.93 8.80 13.08
C SER A 25 -12.42 8.96 13.32
N GLY A 26 -11.61 7.99 12.92
CA GLY A 26 -10.21 7.87 13.30
C GLY A 26 -10.00 7.23 14.68
N ALA A 27 -11.06 6.67 15.28
CA ALA A 27 -10.96 6.00 16.57
C ALA A 27 -10.24 4.65 16.47
N CYS A 28 -9.35 4.39 17.41
CA CYS A 28 -8.87 3.04 17.68
C CYS A 28 -9.94 2.26 18.44
N ILE A 29 -10.62 1.33 17.75
CA ILE A 29 -11.70 0.54 18.36
C ILE A 29 -11.19 -0.79 18.94
N ALA A 30 -9.99 -1.21 18.60
CA ALA A 30 -9.27 -2.29 19.27
C ALA A 30 -7.76 -2.09 19.18
N ASN A 31 -7.07 -2.24 20.30
CA ASN A 31 -5.62 -2.34 20.42
C ASN A 31 -5.33 -3.49 21.38
N VAL A 32 -4.93 -4.64 20.82
CA VAL A 32 -4.75 -5.86 21.60
C VAL A 32 -3.43 -6.54 21.23
N SER A 33 -2.80 -7.14 22.23
CA SER A 33 -1.61 -7.96 22.07
C SER A 33 -1.64 -9.13 23.05
N ASN A 34 -1.04 -10.26 22.64
CA ASN A 34 -0.72 -11.36 23.56
C ASN A 34 0.78 -11.36 23.94
N SER A 35 1.45 -10.23 23.76
CA SER A 35 2.83 -10.03 24.17
C SER A 35 2.97 -10.11 25.69
N PRO A 36 4.05 -10.71 26.21
CA PRO A 36 4.36 -10.68 27.64
C PRO A 36 4.87 -9.30 28.11
N ILE A 37 5.17 -8.39 27.18
CA ILE A 37 5.59 -7.02 27.46
C ILE A 37 4.60 -6.04 26.80
N ASP A 38 4.60 -4.78 27.25
CA ASP A 38 3.83 -3.73 26.59
C ASP A 38 4.32 -3.52 25.16
N ALA A 39 3.49 -3.91 24.19
CA ALA A 39 3.79 -3.80 22.76
C ALA A 39 3.22 -2.51 22.13
N SER A 40 2.45 -1.70 22.87
CA SER A 40 1.72 -0.56 22.32
C SER A 40 2.62 0.49 21.64
N ASN A 41 3.85 0.66 22.18
CA ASN A 41 4.87 1.56 21.63
C ASN A 41 6.05 0.84 20.99
N LEU A 42 5.94 -0.48 20.79
CA LEU A 42 7.04 -1.26 20.23
C LEU A 42 7.25 -0.92 18.76
N ARG A 43 8.43 -0.40 18.47
CA ARG A 43 8.84 -0.06 17.09
C ARG A 43 9.58 -1.24 16.46
N ARG A 44 9.21 -1.59 15.25
CA ARG A 44 9.82 -2.67 14.44
C ARG A 44 9.99 -2.21 13.01
N MET A 45 10.91 -2.83 12.28
CA MET A 45 11.05 -2.60 10.85
C MET A 45 9.75 -3.00 10.13
N PRO A 46 9.17 -2.13 9.27
CA PRO A 46 7.89 -2.41 8.62
C PRO A 46 7.99 -3.43 7.47
N GLY A 47 9.18 -3.66 6.93
CA GLY A 47 9.30 -4.45 5.72
C GLY A 47 8.48 -3.87 4.57
N SER A 48 7.90 -4.72 3.75
CA SER A 48 7.19 -4.30 2.53
C SER A 48 5.86 -3.57 2.75
N ILE A 49 5.34 -3.47 4.00
CA ILE A 49 4.14 -2.65 4.25
C ILE A 49 4.40 -1.14 4.14
N ILE A 50 5.68 -0.72 4.09
CA ILE A 50 6.06 0.68 3.88
C ILE A 50 5.99 1.12 2.40
N LYS A 51 6.07 0.16 1.46
CA LYS A 51 6.18 0.41 0.01
C LYS A 51 5.13 1.38 -0.54
N PRO A 52 3.84 1.27 -0.20
CA PRO A 52 2.83 2.21 -0.69
C PRO A 52 3.20 3.66 -0.43
N PHE A 53 3.83 3.97 0.70
CA PHE A 53 4.08 5.33 1.20
C PHE A 53 5.42 5.91 0.74
N VAL A 54 6.46 5.08 0.59
CA VAL A 54 7.81 5.55 0.22
C VAL A 54 8.16 5.33 -1.26
N CYS A 55 7.46 4.42 -1.95
CA CYS A 55 7.76 4.11 -3.35
C CYS A 55 6.64 4.56 -4.29
N TYR A 56 5.41 4.05 -4.07
CA TYR A 56 4.32 4.13 -5.05
C TYR A 56 3.55 5.46 -4.97
N ALA A 57 3.07 5.86 -3.79
CA ALA A 57 2.36 7.13 -3.63
C ALA A 57 3.22 8.33 -4.05
N PRO A 58 4.51 8.44 -3.65
CA PRO A 58 5.36 9.52 -4.15
C PRO A 58 5.54 9.53 -5.67
N ALA A 59 5.64 8.35 -6.32
CA ALA A 59 5.81 8.25 -7.77
C ALA A 59 4.56 8.72 -8.52
N ILE A 60 3.36 8.37 -8.03
CA ILE A 60 2.08 8.79 -8.60
C ILE A 60 1.86 10.29 -8.35
N GLU A 61 2.07 10.78 -7.12
CA GLU A 61 1.95 12.22 -6.77
C GLU A 61 2.87 13.10 -7.62
N LYS A 62 4.08 12.63 -7.89
CA LYS A 62 5.06 13.33 -8.73
C LYS A 62 4.76 13.17 -10.22
N LYS A 63 3.73 12.40 -10.58
CA LYS A 63 3.33 12.08 -11.96
C LYS A 63 4.43 11.41 -12.78
N LEU A 64 5.33 10.67 -12.13
CA LEU A 64 6.40 9.92 -12.80
C LEU A 64 5.89 8.64 -13.45
N VAL A 65 4.83 8.05 -12.91
CA VAL A 65 4.30 6.77 -13.35
C VAL A 65 2.78 6.75 -13.33
N TYR A 66 2.22 5.86 -14.15
CA TYR A 66 0.84 5.36 -14.06
C TYR A 66 0.84 3.99 -13.39
N THR A 67 -0.30 3.49 -12.98
CA THR A 67 -0.41 2.13 -12.45
C THR A 67 -0.04 1.06 -13.49
N ALA A 68 -0.25 1.35 -14.78
CA ALA A 68 0.14 0.51 -15.90
C ALA A 68 1.58 0.71 -16.40
N THR A 69 2.33 1.70 -15.89
CA THR A 69 3.71 1.96 -16.36
C THR A 69 4.57 0.70 -16.23
N PRO A 70 5.23 0.25 -17.32
CA PRO A 70 6.14 -0.88 -17.28
C PRO A 70 7.41 -0.55 -16.50
N VAL A 71 7.83 -1.45 -15.63
CA VAL A 71 9.09 -1.40 -14.89
C VAL A 71 9.81 -2.72 -15.09
N LEU A 72 11.09 -2.66 -15.44
CA LEU A 72 11.89 -3.87 -15.65
C LEU A 72 12.39 -4.43 -14.30
N ASP A 73 11.94 -5.63 -13.95
CA ASP A 73 12.40 -6.40 -12.79
C ASP A 73 13.55 -7.31 -13.22
N GLU A 74 14.78 -6.84 -13.01
CA GLU A 74 16.02 -7.47 -13.43
C GLU A 74 17.11 -7.31 -12.36
N LYS A 75 18.20 -8.07 -12.50
CA LYS A 75 19.37 -7.86 -11.65
C LYS A 75 19.95 -6.46 -11.88
N ILE A 76 20.06 -5.69 -10.81
CA ILE A 76 20.58 -4.31 -10.86
C ILE A 76 21.45 -4.04 -9.63
N ASP A 77 22.45 -3.19 -9.80
CA ASP A 77 23.27 -2.64 -8.72
C ASP A 77 23.17 -1.12 -8.68
N PHE A 78 22.82 -0.59 -7.54
CA PHE A 78 22.75 0.84 -7.25
C PHE A 78 23.99 1.28 -6.46
N SER A 79 25.15 1.32 -7.11
CA SER A 79 26.41 1.75 -6.49
C SER A 79 26.75 0.93 -5.22
N GLY A 80 26.67 -0.40 -5.31
CA GLY A 80 26.96 -1.33 -4.24
C GLY A 80 25.73 -1.80 -3.45
N TYR A 81 24.52 -1.34 -3.79
CA TYR A 81 23.26 -1.88 -3.26
C TYR A 81 22.54 -2.69 -4.32
N SER A 82 22.52 -4.00 -4.16
CA SER A 82 21.87 -4.95 -5.11
C SER A 82 20.66 -5.60 -4.43
N PRO A 83 19.44 -5.05 -4.63
CA PRO A 83 18.23 -5.66 -4.07
C PRO A 83 17.88 -6.96 -4.78
N GLU A 84 17.27 -7.89 -4.04
CA GLU A 84 16.72 -9.13 -4.55
C GLU A 84 15.23 -9.26 -4.23
N ASN A 85 14.47 -9.92 -5.11
CA ASN A 85 13.09 -10.30 -4.80
C ASN A 85 13.05 -11.40 -3.73
N TYR A 86 11.94 -11.48 -2.98
CA TYR A 86 11.76 -12.47 -1.92
C TYR A 86 11.86 -13.91 -2.44
N ASP A 87 11.33 -14.17 -3.64
CA ASP A 87 11.36 -15.48 -4.31
C ASP A 87 12.66 -15.76 -5.07
N LYS A 88 13.64 -14.84 -5.02
CA LYS A 88 14.95 -14.93 -5.69
C LYS A 88 14.87 -15.00 -7.23
N LYS A 89 13.78 -14.52 -7.82
CA LYS A 89 13.54 -14.50 -9.27
C LYS A 89 13.47 -13.08 -9.80
N TYR A 90 13.72 -12.94 -11.09
CA TYR A 90 13.51 -11.74 -11.88
C TYR A 90 12.32 -11.97 -12.81
N HIS A 91 11.38 -11.04 -12.84
CA HIS A 91 10.10 -11.20 -13.53
C HIS A 91 10.05 -10.50 -14.90
N GLY A 92 11.14 -9.81 -15.29
CA GLY A 92 11.18 -9.05 -16.53
C GLY A 92 10.29 -7.81 -16.47
N TRP A 93 9.64 -7.48 -17.57
CA TRP A 93 8.74 -6.34 -17.62
C TRP A 93 7.45 -6.61 -16.86
N VAL A 94 7.22 -5.86 -15.80
CA VAL A 94 6.00 -5.87 -14.98
C VAL A 94 5.43 -4.46 -14.92
N SER A 95 4.13 -4.32 -14.72
CA SER A 95 3.54 -3.00 -14.46
C SER A 95 3.82 -2.54 -13.02
N VAL A 96 3.73 -1.23 -12.78
CA VAL A 96 3.74 -0.66 -11.42
C VAL A 96 2.69 -1.34 -10.56
N SER A 97 1.49 -1.61 -11.11
CA SER A 97 0.43 -2.34 -10.41
C SER A 97 0.85 -3.77 -10.03
N GLU A 98 1.33 -4.57 -10.98
CA GLU A 98 1.80 -5.94 -10.72
C GLU A 98 2.91 -5.96 -9.68
N SER A 99 3.82 -4.99 -9.73
CA SER A 99 4.93 -4.91 -8.78
C SER A 99 4.48 -4.65 -7.34
N LEU A 100 3.40 -3.89 -7.12
CA LEU A 100 2.82 -3.68 -5.78
C LEU A 100 1.99 -4.88 -5.34
N ILE A 101 1.18 -5.47 -6.25
CA ILE A 101 0.33 -6.65 -6.01
C ILE A 101 1.17 -7.83 -5.50
N HIS A 102 2.29 -8.10 -6.17
CA HIS A 102 3.20 -9.20 -5.83
C HIS A 102 4.33 -8.77 -4.89
N SER A 103 4.38 -7.48 -4.53
CA SER A 103 5.37 -6.93 -3.60
C SER A 103 6.82 -7.10 -4.06
N TYR A 104 7.09 -7.02 -5.38
CA TYR A 104 8.45 -7.13 -5.91
C TYR A 104 9.36 -6.05 -5.32
N ASN A 105 10.59 -6.40 -5.06
CA ASN A 105 11.54 -5.53 -4.38
C ASN A 105 12.26 -4.59 -5.36
N ILE A 106 12.72 -5.13 -6.48
CA ILE A 106 13.53 -4.37 -7.43
C ILE A 106 12.74 -3.21 -8.05
N PRO A 107 11.49 -3.41 -8.54
CA PRO A 107 10.67 -2.30 -9.02
C PRO A 107 10.40 -1.25 -7.94
N ALA A 108 10.17 -1.66 -6.68
CA ALA A 108 9.96 -0.71 -5.58
C ALA A 108 11.21 0.14 -5.31
N VAL A 109 12.41 -0.46 -5.35
CA VAL A 109 13.69 0.27 -5.19
C VAL A 109 13.92 1.22 -6.37
N LYS A 110 13.62 0.81 -7.61
CA LYS A 110 13.69 1.68 -8.79
C LYS A 110 12.79 2.89 -8.62
N LEU A 111 11.52 2.70 -8.19
CA LEU A 111 10.61 3.82 -7.94
C LEU A 111 11.12 4.77 -6.85
N LEU A 112 11.66 4.25 -5.73
CA LEU A 112 12.23 5.10 -4.69
C LEU A 112 13.45 5.89 -5.20
N HIS A 113 14.31 5.25 -6.00
CA HIS A 113 15.45 5.91 -6.62
C HIS A 113 15.01 7.06 -7.53
N ASP A 114 14.06 6.82 -8.42
CA ASP A 114 13.59 7.80 -9.40
C ASP A 114 12.77 8.93 -8.77
N ASN A 115 12.03 8.63 -7.70
CA ASN A 115 11.37 9.65 -6.88
C ASN A 115 12.38 10.61 -6.23
N GLY A 116 13.52 10.07 -5.81
CA GLY A 116 14.44 10.69 -4.86
C GLY A 116 14.01 10.43 -3.40
N VAL A 117 14.91 9.85 -2.61
CA VAL A 117 14.65 9.40 -1.24
C VAL A 117 14.10 10.51 -0.34
N ASN A 118 14.65 11.73 -0.43
CA ASN A 118 14.19 12.87 0.37
C ASN A 118 12.73 13.26 0.06
N TYR A 119 12.36 13.28 -1.23
CA TYR A 119 10.98 13.57 -1.63
C TYR A 119 10.02 12.50 -1.10
N SER A 120 10.36 11.23 -1.26
CA SER A 120 9.59 10.08 -0.78
C SER A 120 9.39 10.14 0.74
N ILE A 121 10.42 10.44 1.52
CA ILE A 121 10.31 10.64 2.97
C ILE A 121 9.36 11.80 3.29
N ASN A 122 9.43 12.91 2.59
CA ASN A 122 8.54 14.05 2.82
C ASN A 122 7.07 13.73 2.52
N VAL A 123 6.79 12.93 1.48
CA VAL A 123 5.43 12.43 1.23
C VAL A 123 5.01 11.45 2.32
N ALA A 124 5.85 10.49 2.68
CA ALA A 124 5.52 9.48 3.69
C ALA A 124 5.27 10.08 5.09
N LYS A 125 5.96 11.16 5.44
CA LYS A 125 5.69 11.91 6.69
C LYS A 125 4.27 12.45 6.78
N LYS A 126 3.66 12.82 5.66
CA LYS A 126 2.27 13.28 5.65
C LYS A 126 1.25 12.17 5.99
N PHE A 127 1.67 10.91 5.92
CA PHE A 127 0.89 9.75 6.37
C PHE A 127 1.10 9.41 7.86
N GLY A 128 1.79 10.27 8.62
CA GLY A 128 2.08 10.04 10.05
C GLY A 128 3.35 9.20 10.31
N LEU A 129 4.13 8.86 9.28
CA LEU A 129 5.36 8.09 9.46
C LEU A 129 6.54 8.98 9.86
N GLU A 130 7.37 8.46 10.77
CA GLU A 130 8.57 9.15 11.26
C GLU A 130 9.83 8.47 10.72
N PHE A 131 10.83 9.27 10.39
CA PHE A 131 12.10 8.81 9.82
C PHE A 131 13.29 9.42 10.54
N ASP A 132 14.33 8.63 10.78
CA ASP A 132 15.64 9.12 11.22
C ASP A 132 16.44 9.68 10.02
N SER A 133 17.43 10.50 10.31
CA SER A 133 18.30 11.03 9.27
C SER A 133 19.11 9.95 8.53
N SER A 134 19.38 8.83 9.20
CA SER A 134 20.08 7.67 8.61
C SER A 134 19.20 6.77 7.72
N ASP A 135 17.86 6.97 7.71
CA ASP A 135 16.94 6.21 6.85
C ASP A 135 17.00 6.64 5.38
N LYS A 136 17.82 7.63 5.04
CA LYS A 136 17.97 8.20 3.69
C LYS A 136 18.78 7.28 2.78
N SER A 137 18.29 6.08 2.53
CA SER A 137 18.92 5.09 1.65
C SER A 137 17.89 4.36 0.79
N LEU A 138 18.30 3.69 -0.28
CA LEU A 138 17.42 2.89 -1.11
C LEU A 138 16.87 1.65 -0.39
N ALA A 139 17.54 1.18 0.68
CA ALA A 139 17.04 0.09 1.51
C ALA A 139 15.71 0.45 2.22
N LEU A 140 15.39 1.76 2.34
CA LEU A 140 14.10 2.22 2.84
C LEU A 140 12.92 1.68 2.02
N ALA A 141 13.09 1.46 0.71
CA ALA A 141 12.05 0.84 -0.13
C ALA A 141 11.59 -0.52 0.40
N LEU A 142 12.46 -1.21 1.13
CA LEU A 142 12.21 -2.54 1.70
C LEU A 142 11.95 -2.48 3.22
N GLY A 143 11.81 -1.27 3.77
CA GLY A 143 11.50 -1.04 5.18
C GLY A 143 12.70 -1.11 6.12
N ALA A 144 13.92 -0.99 5.62
CA ALA A 144 15.10 -0.84 6.46
C ALA A 144 15.08 0.55 7.09
N MET A 145 14.74 0.62 8.37
CA MET A 145 14.64 1.84 9.18
C MET A 145 15.36 1.65 10.50
N LYS A 146 16.13 2.65 10.92
CA LYS A 146 16.91 2.62 12.17
C LYS A 146 16.02 2.39 13.40
N ASN A 147 14.96 3.19 13.51
CA ASN A 147 14.08 3.15 14.68
C ASN A 147 12.82 2.30 14.45
N GLY A 148 12.57 1.86 13.21
CA GLY A 148 11.32 1.18 12.85
C GLY A 148 10.09 2.06 13.05
N VAL A 149 8.91 1.43 13.07
CA VAL A 149 7.59 2.08 13.24
C VAL A 149 6.74 1.31 14.24
N THR A 150 5.78 1.99 14.88
CA THR A 150 4.76 1.34 15.69
C THR A 150 3.65 0.77 14.80
N LEU A 151 2.92 -0.24 15.26
CA LEU A 151 1.77 -0.76 14.53
C LEU A 151 0.65 0.29 14.41
N ALA A 152 0.52 1.18 15.41
CA ALA A 152 -0.42 2.30 15.37
C ALA A 152 -0.11 3.27 14.22
N ALA A 153 1.15 3.67 14.03
CA ALA A 153 1.54 4.54 12.92
C ALA A 153 1.29 3.89 11.55
N ILE A 154 1.46 2.59 11.45
CA ILE A 154 1.11 1.84 10.24
C ILE A 154 -0.41 1.83 10.03
N ALA A 155 -1.22 1.52 11.04
CA ALA A 155 -2.68 1.56 10.92
C ALA A 155 -3.18 2.94 10.48
N GLU A 156 -2.63 4.02 11.07
CA GLU A 156 -2.90 5.41 10.72
C GLU A 156 -2.56 5.73 9.26
N SER A 157 -1.42 5.26 8.77
CA SER A 157 -1.01 5.47 7.38
C SER A 157 -1.97 4.79 6.38
N TYR A 158 -2.40 3.56 6.65
CA TYR A 158 -3.36 2.85 5.80
C TYR A 158 -4.77 3.41 5.92
N MET A 159 -5.19 3.85 7.12
CA MET A 159 -6.44 4.58 7.32
C MET A 159 -6.49 5.86 6.45
N THR A 160 -5.35 6.54 6.27
CA THR A 160 -5.23 7.70 5.38
C THR A 160 -5.58 7.34 3.93
N LEU A 161 -5.16 6.18 3.42
CA LEU A 161 -5.56 5.70 2.09
C LEU A 161 -7.08 5.42 2.03
N ALA A 162 -7.63 4.74 3.04
CA ALA A 162 -9.07 4.45 3.13
C ALA A 162 -9.92 5.72 3.13
N ARG A 163 -9.38 6.83 3.65
CA ARG A 163 -9.99 8.16 3.74
C ARG A 163 -9.71 9.05 2.50
N GLY A 164 -9.35 8.48 1.36
CA GLY A 164 -9.08 9.23 0.13
C GLY A 164 -7.91 10.19 0.25
N GLY A 165 -6.86 9.82 1.01
CA GLY A 165 -5.65 10.63 1.18
C GLY A 165 -5.73 11.69 2.27
N ILE A 166 -6.78 11.68 3.08
CA ILE A 166 -6.94 12.57 4.24
C ILE A 166 -6.36 11.88 5.49
N HIS A 167 -5.24 12.39 5.97
CA HIS A 167 -4.61 11.94 7.21
C HIS A 167 -5.38 12.45 8.42
N ALA A 168 -5.63 11.55 9.35
CA ALA A 168 -6.09 11.87 10.71
C ALA A 168 -5.31 11.01 11.68
N LYS A 169 -4.89 11.60 12.80
CA LYS A 169 -4.20 10.86 13.85
C LYS A 169 -5.15 9.88 14.51
N LEU A 170 -4.71 8.63 14.63
CA LEU A 170 -5.45 7.61 15.38
C LEU A 170 -5.56 8.02 16.86
N TYR A 171 -6.76 7.98 17.43
CA TYR A 171 -6.97 8.32 18.83
C TYR A 171 -7.60 7.18 19.61
N PHE A 172 -7.27 7.12 20.91
CA PHE A 172 -7.69 6.06 21.84
C PHE A 172 -8.75 6.55 22.82
N ASN A 173 -8.82 7.87 23.05
CA ASN A 173 -9.77 8.49 23.96
C ASN A 173 -10.47 9.65 23.25
N SER A 174 -11.79 9.62 23.17
CA SER A 174 -12.58 10.71 22.60
C SER A 174 -12.70 11.91 23.53
N ALA A 175 -12.83 11.66 24.85
CA ALA A 175 -12.84 12.68 25.88
C ALA A 175 -12.40 12.09 27.23
N ILE A 176 -11.85 12.95 28.08
CA ILE A 176 -11.52 12.62 29.46
C ILE A 176 -12.21 13.66 30.36
N PHE A 177 -12.88 13.20 31.42
CA PHE A 177 -13.57 14.05 32.37
C PHE A 177 -12.91 13.91 33.75
N ASP A 178 -12.88 15.00 34.51
CA ASP A 178 -12.45 14.99 35.91
C ASP A 178 -13.55 14.40 36.85
N ASN A 179 -13.24 14.32 38.13
CA ASN A 179 -14.17 13.80 39.14
C ASN A 179 -15.37 14.72 39.40
N LYS A 180 -15.40 15.94 38.83
CA LYS A 180 -16.52 16.90 38.89
C LYS A 180 -17.35 16.87 37.58
N GLY A 181 -17.02 16.01 36.63
CA GLY A 181 -17.70 15.92 35.34
C GLY A 181 -17.26 16.99 34.33
N GLN A 182 -16.20 17.74 34.62
CA GLN A 182 -15.65 18.72 33.69
C GLN A 182 -14.77 18.01 32.63
N CYS A 183 -15.01 18.30 31.35
CA CYS A 183 -14.18 17.76 30.28
C CYS A 183 -12.79 18.40 30.34
N VAL A 184 -11.76 17.61 30.65
CA VAL A 184 -10.34 18.02 30.70
C VAL A 184 -9.56 17.70 29.41
N TYR A 185 -10.11 16.84 28.57
CA TYR A 185 -9.58 16.53 27.25
C TYR A 185 -10.74 16.18 26.31
N SER A 186 -10.66 16.69 25.09
CA SER A 186 -11.53 16.27 23.97
C SER A 186 -10.67 16.12 22.74
N HIS A 187 -10.83 15.00 22.04
CA HIS A 187 -10.15 14.79 20.77
C HIS A 187 -10.63 15.81 19.75
N ASN A 188 -9.71 16.63 19.25
CA ASN A 188 -9.92 17.53 18.11
C ASN A 188 -9.09 17.01 16.95
N GLY A 189 -9.69 16.19 16.10
CA GLY A 189 -9.02 15.59 14.96
C GLY A 189 -8.67 16.64 13.90
N ALA A 190 -7.39 16.97 13.76
CA ALA A 190 -6.92 17.64 12.56
C ALA A 190 -6.97 16.63 11.39
N ASN A 191 -7.45 17.09 10.24
CA ASN A 191 -7.50 16.32 9.02
C ASN A 191 -6.65 17.05 7.97
N ASP A 192 -5.48 16.51 7.66
CA ASP A 192 -4.55 17.08 6.70
C ASP A 192 -4.48 16.22 5.43
N ARG A 193 -4.41 16.86 4.27
CA ARG A 193 -4.25 16.10 3.03
C ARG A 193 -2.79 15.62 2.89
N ALA A 194 -2.62 14.31 2.92
CA ALA A 194 -1.33 13.67 2.70
C ALA A 194 -0.99 13.58 1.21
N VAL A 195 -1.97 13.12 0.40
CA VAL A 195 -1.88 12.96 -1.06
C VAL A 195 -3.23 13.28 -1.71
N GLY A 196 -3.26 13.44 -3.04
CA GLY A 196 -4.49 13.56 -3.81
C GLY A 196 -5.44 12.37 -3.62
N ASP A 197 -6.72 12.60 -3.81
CA ASP A 197 -7.74 11.53 -3.78
C ASP A 197 -7.53 10.52 -4.93
N ASP A 198 -7.03 10.99 -6.07
CA ASP A 198 -6.60 10.16 -7.20
C ASP A 198 -5.44 9.23 -6.82
N THR A 199 -4.39 9.75 -6.18
CA THR A 199 -3.26 8.94 -5.71
C THR A 199 -3.71 7.92 -4.69
N ALA A 200 -4.51 8.31 -3.68
CA ALA A 200 -5.04 7.41 -2.66
C ALA A 200 -5.88 6.30 -3.27
N PHE A 201 -6.76 6.63 -4.24
CA PHE A 201 -7.58 5.65 -4.94
C PHE A 201 -6.75 4.70 -5.80
N LEU A 202 -5.78 5.21 -6.58
CA LEU A 202 -4.93 4.38 -7.43
C LEU A 202 -4.10 3.38 -6.61
N ILE A 203 -3.59 3.80 -5.45
CA ILE A 203 -2.92 2.87 -4.51
C ILE A 203 -3.93 1.85 -3.97
N THR A 204 -5.13 2.29 -3.59
CA THR A 204 -6.18 1.41 -3.06
C THR A 204 -6.62 0.38 -4.10
N ASP A 205 -6.80 0.75 -5.37
CA ASP A 205 -7.12 -0.17 -6.47
C ASP A 205 -6.06 -1.27 -6.61
N MET A 206 -4.77 -0.91 -6.58
CA MET A 206 -3.69 -1.89 -6.61
C MET A 206 -3.71 -2.81 -5.39
N LEU A 207 -4.04 -2.28 -4.20
CA LEU A 207 -4.10 -3.06 -2.97
C LEU A 207 -5.37 -3.93 -2.87
N THR A 208 -6.47 -3.57 -3.53
CA THR A 208 -7.63 -4.48 -3.68
C THR A 208 -7.26 -5.69 -4.54
N LYS A 209 -6.49 -5.49 -5.59
CA LYS A 209 -5.95 -6.60 -6.41
C LYS A 209 -4.96 -7.45 -5.61
N CYS A 210 -4.13 -6.81 -4.74
CA CYS A 210 -3.25 -7.55 -3.84
C CYS A 210 -4.04 -8.47 -2.87
N ALA A 211 -5.19 -8.00 -2.35
CA ALA A 211 -6.08 -8.79 -1.50
C ALA A 211 -6.80 -9.92 -2.26
N LYS A 212 -7.04 -9.73 -3.56
CA LYS A 212 -7.76 -10.69 -4.41
C LYS A 212 -6.84 -11.80 -4.95
N GLU A 213 -5.68 -11.44 -5.47
CA GLU A 213 -4.83 -12.36 -6.24
C GLU A 213 -3.32 -12.26 -5.91
N GLY A 214 -2.93 -11.25 -5.11
CA GLY A 214 -1.53 -11.00 -4.76
C GLY A 214 -1.08 -11.69 -3.48
N THR A 215 -0.14 -11.04 -2.78
CA THR A 215 0.46 -11.59 -1.57
C THR A 215 -0.52 -11.74 -0.40
N ALA A 216 -1.64 -10.98 -0.44
CA ALA A 216 -2.71 -11.04 0.58
C ALA A 216 -3.95 -11.83 0.12
N LYS A 217 -3.84 -12.74 -0.85
CA LYS A 217 -4.99 -13.45 -1.47
C LYS A 217 -5.87 -14.24 -0.50
N ARG A 218 -5.42 -14.52 0.73
CA ARG A 218 -6.24 -15.12 1.79
C ARG A 218 -7.37 -14.19 2.27
N MET A 219 -7.31 -12.89 1.91
CA MET A 219 -8.40 -11.92 2.15
C MET A 219 -9.56 -12.08 1.16
N HIS A 220 -9.35 -12.76 0.02
CA HIS A 220 -10.35 -12.84 -1.03
C HIS A 220 -11.67 -13.44 -0.52
N GLY A 221 -12.77 -12.72 -0.72
CA GLY A 221 -14.10 -13.16 -0.32
C GLY A 221 -14.36 -13.25 1.20
N CYS A 222 -13.51 -12.64 2.04
CA CYS A 222 -13.72 -12.68 3.48
C CYS A 222 -14.85 -11.75 3.95
N THR A 223 -15.28 -10.77 3.15
CA THR A 223 -16.35 -9.80 3.44
C THR A 223 -17.24 -9.57 2.21
N PRO A 224 -18.47 -9.05 2.41
CA PRO A 224 -19.34 -8.63 1.30
C PRO A 224 -18.78 -7.43 0.52
N GLY A 225 -18.12 -6.49 1.20
CA GLY A 225 -17.54 -5.28 0.60
C GLY A 225 -16.12 -5.48 0.06
N GLN A 226 -15.54 -4.39 -0.44
CA GLN A 226 -14.16 -4.40 -0.93
C GLN A 226 -13.13 -4.31 0.19
N ILE A 227 -12.07 -5.08 0.06
CA ILE A 227 -10.89 -5.06 0.93
C ILE A 227 -9.65 -4.76 0.10
N ALA A 228 -8.88 -3.80 0.56
CA ALA A 228 -7.51 -3.55 0.12
C ALA A 228 -6.54 -4.10 1.18
N ALA A 229 -5.42 -4.69 0.78
CA ALA A 229 -4.47 -5.23 1.76
C ALA A 229 -3.03 -5.18 1.26
N LYS A 230 -2.10 -5.12 2.20
CA LYS A 230 -0.67 -5.25 1.96
C LYS A 230 -0.01 -6.13 3.01
N THR A 231 0.89 -6.97 2.56
CA THR A 231 1.71 -7.84 3.41
C THR A 231 3.13 -7.32 3.53
N GLY A 232 3.78 -7.64 4.64
CA GLY A 232 5.19 -7.38 4.88
C GLY A 232 5.84 -8.53 5.65
N THR A 233 7.09 -8.77 5.37
CA THR A 233 7.91 -9.76 6.07
C THR A 233 9.29 -9.16 6.28
N VAL A 234 9.82 -9.30 7.48
CA VAL A 234 11.16 -8.89 7.86
C VAL A 234 11.89 -10.12 8.38
N GLY A 235 13.10 -10.33 7.90
CA GLY A 235 13.89 -11.50 8.30
C GLY A 235 15.17 -11.63 7.50
N ASN A 236 15.78 -12.77 7.65
CA ASN A 236 17.01 -13.14 6.96
C ASN A 236 16.93 -14.61 6.50
N LYS A 237 18.06 -15.16 6.01
CA LYS A 237 18.12 -16.57 5.54
C LYS A 237 17.80 -17.60 6.63
N ASN A 238 17.89 -17.24 7.91
CA ASN A 238 17.71 -18.17 9.02
C ASN A 238 16.26 -18.14 9.57
N GLY A 239 15.47 -17.12 9.23
CA GLY A 239 14.10 -17.00 9.69
C GLY A 239 13.61 -15.55 9.67
N ASN A 240 12.35 -15.36 10.00
CA ASN A 240 11.69 -14.07 10.03
C ASN A 240 11.63 -13.50 11.45
N THR A 241 11.81 -12.17 11.59
CA THR A 241 11.63 -11.46 12.86
C THR A 241 10.24 -10.92 13.02
N ASP A 242 9.63 -10.46 11.92
CA ASP A 242 8.31 -9.85 11.91
C ASP A 242 7.55 -10.19 10.63
N ALA A 243 6.25 -10.42 10.77
CA ALA A 243 5.33 -10.67 9.68
C ALA A 243 4.07 -9.80 9.86
N TYR A 244 3.65 -9.13 8.78
CA TYR A 244 2.58 -8.13 8.80
C TYR A 244 1.51 -8.41 7.78
N CYS A 245 0.26 -8.09 8.12
CA CYS A 245 -0.81 -7.81 7.18
C CYS A 245 -1.56 -6.58 7.63
N VAL A 246 -1.72 -5.62 6.72
CA VAL A 246 -2.64 -4.50 6.94
C VAL A 246 -3.73 -4.60 5.89
N ALA A 247 -4.96 -4.68 6.34
CA ALA A 247 -6.16 -4.73 5.51
C ALA A 247 -7.07 -3.56 5.84
N TYR A 248 -7.74 -3.00 4.85
CA TYR A 248 -8.72 -1.95 5.06
C TYR A 248 -9.87 -2.04 4.07
N SER A 249 -11.04 -1.61 4.52
CA SER A 249 -12.24 -1.31 3.75
C SER A 249 -12.48 0.20 3.77
N PRO A 250 -13.53 0.73 3.15
CA PRO A 250 -13.96 2.11 3.40
C PRO A 250 -14.24 2.38 4.88
N GLU A 251 -14.74 1.38 5.64
CA GLU A 251 -15.20 1.56 7.03
C GLU A 251 -14.09 1.32 8.07
N TYR A 252 -13.24 0.30 7.88
CA TYR A 252 -12.30 -0.16 8.91
C TYR A 252 -10.90 -0.38 8.37
N THR A 253 -9.91 -0.17 9.23
CA THR A 253 -8.51 -0.56 9.01
C THR A 253 -8.09 -1.56 10.09
N VAL A 254 -7.54 -2.70 9.69
CA VAL A 254 -7.03 -3.76 10.56
C VAL A 254 -5.55 -3.97 10.27
N ALA A 255 -4.70 -3.67 11.24
CA ALA A 255 -3.27 -3.93 11.17
C ALA A 255 -2.92 -5.09 12.12
N VAL A 256 -2.24 -6.09 11.57
CA VAL A 256 -1.77 -7.28 12.31
C VAL A 256 -0.27 -7.40 12.16
N ARG A 257 0.41 -7.61 13.28
CA ARG A 257 1.83 -7.94 13.35
C ARG A 257 2.03 -9.19 14.18
N ILE A 258 2.82 -10.15 13.68
CA ILE A 258 3.38 -11.25 14.45
C ILE A 258 4.88 -11.01 14.53
N SER A 259 5.43 -10.99 15.73
CA SER A 259 6.85 -10.75 15.98
C SER A 259 7.47 -11.87 16.80
N ALA A 260 8.72 -12.21 16.49
CA ALA A 260 9.50 -13.10 17.33
C ALA A 260 9.83 -12.46 18.68
N LEU A 261 9.85 -13.27 19.74
CA LEU A 261 10.23 -12.83 21.09
C LEU A 261 11.76 -12.81 21.25
N GLY A 262 12.30 -11.70 21.72
CA GLY A 262 13.74 -11.52 21.94
C GLY A 262 14.54 -11.66 20.65
N ASP A 263 15.62 -12.44 20.70
CA ASP A 263 16.52 -12.73 19.56
C ASP A 263 16.08 -13.99 18.77
N ASN A 264 14.92 -14.55 19.06
CA ASN A 264 14.37 -15.69 18.34
C ASN A 264 14.01 -15.31 16.90
N LEU A 265 13.88 -16.33 16.06
CA LEU A 265 13.40 -16.19 14.69
C LEU A 265 12.16 -17.08 14.51
N MET A 266 11.20 -16.58 13.76
CA MET A 266 10.08 -17.37 13.28
C MET A 266 10.52 -18.21 12.08
N PRO A 267 9.95 -19.41 11.87
CA PRO A 267 10.10 -20.16 10.62
C PRO A 267 9.76 -19.29 9.40
N ASN A 268 10.45 -19.53 8.28
CA ASN A 268 10.22 -18.76 7.04
C ASN A 268 8.81 -18.92 6.46
N GLU A 269 8.11 -20.00 6.82
CA GLU A 269 6.72 -20.28 6.47
C GLU A 269 5.75 -19.25 7.10
N ILE A 270 6.15 -18.62 8.22
CA ILE A 270 5.38 -17.56 8.86
C ILE A 270 5.78 -16.23 8.21
N SER A 271 5.04 -15.84 7.20
CA SER A 271 5.22 -14.61 6.44
C SER A 271 3.95 -13.75 6.47
N GLY A 272 4.03 -12.53 5.99
CA GLY A 272 2.88 -11.64 5.94
C GLY A 272 1.67 -12.22 5.21
N GLY A 273 1.89 -13.02 4.17
CA GLY A 273 0.82 -13.68 3.39
C GLY A 273 0.19 -14.91 4.06
N THR A 274 0.66 -15.32 5.22
CA THR A 274 0.20 -16.52 5.95
C THR A 274 -0.63 -16.14 7.19
N GLU A 275 -0.14 -16.35 8.40
CA GLU A 275 -0.92 -16.16 9.62
C GLU A 275 -1.39 -14.71 9.86
N PRO A 276 -0.57 -13.65 9.63
CA PRO A 276 -1.08 -12.29 9.80
C PRO A 276 -2.28 -11.99 8.89
N THR A 277 -2.24 -12.48 7.62
CA THR A 277 -3.35 -12.32 6.69
C THR A 277 -4.58 -13.12 7.11
N SER A 278 -4.38 -14.34 7.64
CA SER A 278 -5.48 -15.17 8.15
C SER A 278 -6.18 -14.53 9.36
N ILE A 279 -5.41 -13.94 10.28
CA ILE A 279 -5.93 -13.20 11.44
C ILE A 279 -6.71 -11.95 10.97
N ALA A 280 -6.12 -11.16 10.08
CA ALA A 280 -6.77 -9.97 9.53
C ALA A 280 -8.08 -10.32 8.81
N ALA A 281 -8.11 -11.41 8.02
CA ALA A 281 -9.31 -11.89 7.32
C ALA A 281 -10.41 -12.33 8.30
N GLU A 282 -10.05 -12.99 9.39
CA GLU A 282 -11.01 -13.42 10.42
C GLU A 282 -11.61 -12.21 11.15
N ILE A 283 -10.78 -11.19 11.48
CA ILE A 283 -11.26 -9.94 12.10
C ILE A 283 -12.19 -9.20 11.12
N MET A 284 -11.78 -9.03 9.85
CA MET A 284 -12.60 -8.38 8.83
C MET A 284 -13.93 -9.11 8.60
N ARG A 285 -13.96 -10.45 8.66
CA ARG A 285 -15.20 -11.24 8.56
C ARG A 285 -16.17 -10.93 9.70
N VAL A 286 -15.67 -10.72 10.91
CA VAL A 286 -16.50 -10.36 12.06
C VAL A 286 -16.98 -8.90 11.99
N LEU A 287 -16.14 -7.98 11.54
CA LEU A 287 -16.52 -6.58 11.28
C LEU A 287 -17.52 -6.47 10.13
N SER A 288 -17.43 -7.39 9.17
CA SER A 288 -18.34 -7.53 8.03
C SER A 288 -18.59 -6.22 7.25
N PRO A 289 -17.54 -5.48 6.85
CA PRO A 289 -17.73 -4.27 6.04
C PRO A 289 -18.41 -4.63 4.72
N SER A 290 -19.31 -3.75 4.28
CA SER A 290 -20.14 -3.97 3.07
C SER A 290 -19.92 -2.91 2.00
N ALA A 291 -19.24 -1.81 2.31
CA ALA A 291 -19.01 -0.72 1.37
C ALA A 291 -17.93 -1.06 0.31
N HIS A 292 -17.99 -0.34 -0.80
CA HIS A 292 -17.00 -0.37 -1.85
C HIS A 292 -16.27 0.97 -1.91
N PHE A 293 -15.01 0.96 -2.35
CA PHE A 293 -14.27 2.20 -2.57
C PHE A 293 -14.87 2.97 -3.74
N GLU A 294 -15.26 4.20 -3.49
CA GLU A 294 -15.78 5.08 -4.52
C GLU A 294 -14.67 5.58 -5.44
N VAL A 295 -14.91 5.58 -6.75
CA VAL A 295 -14.00 6.15 -7.74
C VAL A 295 -14.15 7.68 -7.68
N PRO A 296 -13.12 8.43 -7.27
CA PRO A 296 -13.22 9.87 -7.18
C PRO A 296 -13.34 10.52 -8.58
N ALA A 297 -13.94 11.70 -8.64
CA ALA A 297 -14.11 12.44 -9.89
C ALA A 297 -12.78 12.79 -10.58
N SER A 298 -11.67 12.82 -9.82
CA SER A 298 -10.31 13.02 -10.31
C SER A 298 -9.73 11.82 -11.07
N VAL A 299 -10.43 10.66 -11.09
CA VAL A 299 -9.98 9.42 -11.71
C VAL A 299 -10.88 9.04 -12.88
N VAL A 300 -10.31 8.38 -13.87
CA VAL A 300 -11.02 7.82 -15.03
C VAL A 300 -10.53 6.41 -15.31
N SER A 301 -11.43 5.52 -15.73
CA SER A 301 -11.09 4.19 -16.22
C SER A 301 -10.98 4.20 -17.74
N ILE A 302 -9.92 3.62 -18.28
CA ILE A 302 -9.68 3.51 -19.72
C ILE A 302 -9.26 2.07 -20.02
N ASP A 303 -9.86 1.48 -21.05
CA ASP A 303 -9.42 0.19 -21.55
C ASP A 303 -8.17 0.37 -22.40
N ILE A 304 -7.12 -0.35 -22.05
CA ILE A 304 -5.85 -0.37 -22.80
C ILE A 304 -5.58 -1.75 -23.40
N ASN A 305 -4.76 -1.76 -24.44
CA ASN A 305 -4.36 -3.00 -25.12
C ASN A 305 -3.26 -3.71 -24.30
N ALA A 306 -3.64 -4.78 -23.61
CA ALA A 306 -2.73 -5.59 -22.79
C ALA A 306 -1.59 -6.24 -23.60
N LYS A 307 -1.84 -6.55 -24.86
CA LYS A 307 -0.85 -7.16 -25.74
C LYS A 307 0.26 -6.16 -26.11
N GLU A 308 -0.11 -4.92 -26.41
CA GLU A 308 0.84 -3.84 -26.67
C GLU A 308 1.65 -3.50 -25.42
N LEU A 309 0.97 -3.42 -24.27
CA LEU A 309 1.64 -3.20 -22.99
C LEU A 309 2.70 -4.29 -22.72
N ARG A 310 2.35 -5.58 -22.89
CA ARG A 310 3.26 -6.68 -22.59
C ARG A 310 4.39 -6.82 -23.61
N ARG A 311 4.11 -6.61 -24.90
CA ARG A 311 5.11 -6.85 -25.99
C ARG A 311 6.01 -5.66 -26.26
N HIS A 312 5.44 -4.46 -26.18
CA HIS A 312 6.11 -3.23 -26.61
C HIS A 312 6.30 -2.22 -25.48
N GLN A 313 5.85 -2.55 -24.25
CA GLN A 313 5.91 -1.67 -23.07
C GLN A 313 5.21 -0.32 -23.33
N LYS A 314 4.18 -0.33 -24.19
CA LYS A 314 3.41 0.88 -24.57
C LYS A 314 2.00 0.82 -23.96
N ILE A 315 1.60 1.91 -23.35
CA ILE A 315 0.22 2.12 -22.87
C ILE A 315 -0.57 2.69 -24.06
N ILE A 316 -1.36 1.84 -24.72
CA ILE A 316 -2.16 2.21 -25.90
C ILE A 316 -3.62 1.91 -25.56
N PRO A 317 -4.56 2.85 -25.75
CA PRO A 317 -5.98 2.60 -25.59
C PRO A 317 -6.44 1.46 -26.51
N ALA A 318 -7.35 0.65 -26.00
CA ALA A 318 -7.96 -0.42 -26.76
C ALA A 318 -9.00 0.17 -27.72
N GLY A 319 -8.68 0.16 -29.01
CA GLY A 319 -9.66 0.57 -30.03
C GLY A 319 -10.75 -0.46 -30.28
N SER A 320 -11.67 -0.14 -31.19
CA SER A 320 -12.77 -1.03 -31.61
C SER A 320 -12.27 -2.38 -32.14
N GLU A 321 -11.11 -2.39 -32.79
CA GLU A 321 -10.46 -3.59 -33.35
C GLU A 321 -9.70 -4.43 -32.32
N CYS A 322 -9.55 -3.93 -31.07
CA CYS A 322 -8.88 -4.69 -30.03
C CYS A 322 -9.79 -5.82 -29.54
N PRO A 323 -9.35 -7.10 -29.61
CA PRO A 323 -10.15 -8.20 -29.09
C PRO A 323 -10.45 -8.02 -27.59
N GLU A 324 -11.64 -8.35 -27.11
CA GLU A 324 -12.03 -8.24 -25.70
C GLU A 324 -11.04 -8.93 -24.74
N ARG A 325 -10.49 -10.10 -25.14
CA ARG A 325 -9.49 -10.82 -24.35
C ARG A 325 -8.16 -10.07 -24.16
N ASP A 326 -7.90 -9.07 -25.01
CA ASP A 326 -6.68 -8.26 -24.99
C ASP A 326 -6.95 -6.86 -24.39
N LYS A 327 -8.18 -6.58 -23.95
CA LYS A 327 -8.55 -5.35 -23.23
C LYS A 327 -8.35 -5.53 -21.74
N ILE A 328 -7.75 -4.55 -21.09
CA ILE A 328 -7.70 -4.42 -19.64
C ILE A 328 -8.11 -3.00 -19.23
N SER A 329 -9.04 -2.88 -18.29
CA SER A 329 -9.41 -1.59 -17.71
C SER A 329 -8.37 -1.13 -16.70
N VAL A 330 -7.88 0.08 -16.87
CA VAL A 330 -6.88 0.71 -16.00
C VAL A 330 -7.38 2.07 -15.56
N PHE A 331 -7.20 2.37 -14.28
CA PHE A 331 -7.50 3.69 -13.74
C PHE A 331 -6.32 4.65 -13.91
N PHE A 332 -6.63 5.88 -14.31
CA PHE A 332 -5.70 6.99 -14.48
C PHE A 332 -6.19 8.22 -13.71
N SER A 333 -5.26 9.01 -13.17
CA SER A 333 -5.58 10.35 -12.71
C SER A 333 -5.88 11.24 -13.90
N ARG A 334 -6.96 12.04 -13.83
CA ARG A 334 -7.26 13.04 -14.88
C ARG A 334 -6.19 14.12 -15.00
N SER A 335 -5.42 14.35 -13.94
CA SER A 335 -4.30 15.30 -13.93
C SER A 335 -3.00 14.70 -14.46
N ASN A 336 -2.97 13.39 -14.69
CA ASN A 336 -1.82 12.65 -15.22
C ASN A 336 -2.34 11.53 -16.13
N MET A 337 -2.72 11.91 -17.33
CA MET A 337 -3.13 10.99 -18.38
C MET A 337 -1.92 10.58 -19.21
N PRO A 338 -1.86 9.34 -19.74
CA PRO A 338 -0.93 9.04 -20.83
C PRO A 338 -1.15 10.08 -21.91
N TYR A 339 -0.07 10.58 -22.53
CA TYR A 339 -0.16 11.65 -23.53
C TYR A 339 -1.32 11.39 -24.49
N ALA A 340 -2.01 12.46 -24.92
CA ALA A 340 -3.12 12.36 -25.88
C ALA A 340 -2.75 11.51 -27.11
N TYR A 341 -1.47 11.44 -27.43
CA TYR A 341 -0.91 10.56 -28.45
C TYR A 341 -1.08 9.07 -28.17
N ASP A 342 -0.96 8.65 -26.90
CA ASP A 342 -1.19 7.27 -26.50
C ASP A 342 -2.69 6.98 -26.35
N LEU A 343 -3.52 8.01 -26.11
CA LEU A 343 -4.97 7.92 -25.97
C LEU A 343 -5.70 8.19 -27.28
N TRP A 344 -5.07 8.88 -28.22
CA TRP A 344 -5.72 9.38 -29.42
C TRP A 344 -5.83 8.34 -30.51
N PHE A 345 -5.41 7.17 -30.32
CA PHE A 345 -5.33 6.45 -31.49
C PHE A 345 -5.59 5.01 -31.55
N SER A 346 -6.73 4.76 -31.85
CA SER A 346 -7.04 3.65 -32.72
C SER A 346 -8.12 3.96 -33.76
N GLY A 347 -8.20 5.14 -34.23
CA GLY A 347 -9.16 5.38 -35.27
C GLY A 347 -9.46 6.81 -35.70
N MET A 348 -8.89 7.79 -35.04
CA MET A 348 -9.15 9.19 -35.42
C MET A 348 -7.98 9.89 -36.12
N LEU A 349 -6.77 9.30 -36.17
CA LEU A 349 -5.62 9.96 -36.81
C LEU A 349 -5.47 9.78 -38.30
N ASP A 350 -6.28 8.96 -38.91
CA ASP A 350 -6.26 8.89 -40.37
C ASP A 350 -6.75 10.20 -41.04
N ASN A 351 -7.26 11.16 -40.25
CA ASN A 351 -7.85 12.42 -40.75
C ASN A 351 -7.21 13.70 -40.20
N PHE A 352 -6.13 13.63 -39.41
CA PHE A 352 -5.43 14.83 -38.96
C PHE A 352 -4.01 14.89 -39.53
N ASP A 353 -3.74 15.95 -40.26
CA ASP A 353 -2.39 16.26 -40.73
C ASP A 353 -1.43 16.38 -39.55
N LYS A 354 -0.31 15.73 -39.67
CA LYS A 354 0.70 15.47 -38.62
C LYS A 354 1.35 16.71 -38.01
N PHE A 355 0.93 17.92 -38.35
CA PHE A 355 1.61 19.14 -37.98
C PHE A 355 0.88 20.02 -36.95
N ASP A 356 -0.41 19.85 -36.75
CA ASP A 356 -1.18 20.79 -35.90
C ASP A 356 -1.32 20.40 -34.43
N VAL A 357 -0.83 19.22 -34.05
CA VAL A 357 -0.97 18.72 -32.66
C VAL A 357 0.18 19.14 -31.75
N PHE A 358 1.35 19.45 -32.33
CA PHE A 358 2.53 19.86 -31.55
C PHE A 358 2.50 21.34 -31.11
N ASP A 359 1.84 22.20 -31.86
CA ASP A 359 1.82 23.64 -31.59
C ASP A 359 0.68 24.09 -30.63
N ALA A 360 -0.30 23.21 -30.35
CA ALA A 360 -1.42 23.53 -29.50
C ALA A 360 -1.16 23.35 -27.99
N PHE A 361 0.02 22.87 -27.60
CA PHE A 361 0.34 22.52 -26.19
C PHE A 361 1.63 23.20 -25.68
N ILE A 362 2.17 24.21 -26.38
CA ILE A 362 3.38 24.98 -25.98
C ILE A 362 3.05 26.41 -25.59
N ASP A 363 1.80 26.79 -25.39
CA ASP A 363 1.42 28.10 -24.79
C ASP A 363 0.82 27.92 -23.38
#